data_b4201d5a282033f16cd085bce4d97a5d
#
_entry.id   b4201d5a282033f16cd085bce4d97a5d
#
_cell.length_a   1.000
_cell.length_b   1.000
_cell.length_c   1.000
_cell.angle_alpha   90.00
_cell.angle_beta   90.00
_cell.angle_gamma   90.00
#
_symmetry.space_group_name_H-M   'P 1'
#
loop_
_entity.id
_entity.type
_entity.pdbx_description
1 polymer ?
#
loop_
_entity_poly.entity_id
_entity_poly.type
_entity_poly.pdbx_seq_one_letter_code
_entity_poly.pdbx_strand_id
1 'polypeptide(L)'
;VTLQPVAGAQGEFTAIRCIQEYHRSRGDNHRDKVIVPDSAHGTNPASASMCGYQIIEIPSASDGRLDMDALRAAVGDDTAAMMITNPSTMGLFETNIAEASQIVHEAGGQMYYDGANFNAIIGKTDPGRMGFDAVHYNLHKTFSQPHGGGGPGSGPIGVKEHLSEFLPTPIASRRESQEGEPKGVGDGFYYFWQDVGDNSIGKVQQWNGNAGAVVRAWAFYRRYGRDLEKMSEHAVLNSNYLRHKIMNPEPDVAAKINCMPSEGSDADLVMHEFTLSMSPVKEVNGVTGKDVAKRLLDYGYMSPTLYFPQIVPECLMIEPTETESKEVLDKFAADFHAVLSEDPEILTTAPHTTPVKRVDEVWAARNLILRHPGNDED
;
A
#
# COMPACT_ATOMS: atom_id res chain seq x y z
N VAL A 1 -11.37 6.55 15.79
CA VAL A 1 -10.14 5.82 15.49
C VAL A 1 -10.07 4.53 16.29
N THR A 2 -9.64 3.44 15.67
CA THR A 2 -9.28 2.20 16.41
C THR A 2 -7.87 1.74 16.03
N LEU A 3 -7.17 1.16 17.01
CA LEU A 3 -5.83 0.60 16.85
C LEU A 3 -5.85 -0.94 16.79
N GLN A 4 -7.03 -1.56 16.79
CA GLN A 4 -7.15 -3.02 16.83
C GLN A 4 -6.52 -3.73 15.64
N PRO A 5 -6.68 -3.28 14.38
CA PRO A 5 -6.09 -3.98 13.25
C PRO A 5 -4.57 -4.07 13.33
N VAL A 6 -4.03 -5.27 13.15
CA VAL A 6 -2.58 -5.55 13.24
C VAL A 6 -1.90 -5.68 11.89
N ALA A 7 -2.62 -5.44 10.80
CA ALA A 7 -2.12 -5.41 9.45
C ALA A 7 -2.97 -4.46 8.59
N GLY A 8 -2.42 -3.99 7.44
CA GLY A 8 -3.17 -3.18 6.48
C GLY A 8 -4.43 -3.89 6.00
N ALA A 9 -4.30 -5.12 5.54
CA ALA A 9 -5.45 -5.93 5.09
C ALA A 9 -6.53 -6.10 6.17
N GLN A 10 -6.16 -6.21 7.45
CA GLN A 10 -7.15 -6.22 8.52
C GLN A 10 -7.79 -4.84 8.74
N GLY A 11 -7.05 -3.75 8.50
CA GLY A 11 -7.59 -2.38 8.48
C GLY A 11 -8.61 -2.20 7.36
N GLU A 12 -8.30 -2.69 6.15
CA GLU A 12 -9.23 -2.70 5.01
C GLU A 12 -10.53 -3.42 5.37
N PHE A 13 -10.42 -4.68 5.80
CA PHE A 13 -11.58 -5.47 6.22
C PHE A 13 -12.39 -4.76 7.30
N THR A 14 -11.73 -4.19 8.32
CA THR A 14 -12.39 -3.49 9.43
C THR A 14 -13.17 -2.28 8.94
N ALA A 15 -12.57 -1.45 8.07
CA ALA A 15 -13.23 -0.27 7.52
C ALA A 15 -14.44 -0.64 6.65
N ILE A 16 -14.31 -1.65 5.78
CA ILE A 16 -15.41 -2.13 4.95
C ILE A 16 -16.53 -2.74 5.80
N ARG A 17 -16.21 -3.42 6.91
CA ARG A 17 -17.21 -3.88 7.88
C ARG A 17 -17.96 -2.73 8.55
N CYS A 18 -17.27 -1.63 8.92
CA CYS A 18 -17.93 -0.44 9.45
C CYS A 18 -18.89 0.18 8.42
N ILE A 19 -18.46 0.29 7.16
CA ILE A 19 -19.30 0.79 6.07
C ILE A 19 -20.52 -0.15 5.85
N GLN A 20 -20.31 -1.45 5.93
CA GLN A 20 -21.40 -2.43 5.80
C GLN A 20 -22.47 -2.25 6.89
N GLU A 21 -22.07 -2.13 8.15
CA GLU A 21 -23.03 -1.92 9.25
C GLU A 21 -23.69 -0.55 9.19
N TYR A 22 -22.97 0.49 8.71
CA TYR A 22 -23.57 1.79 8.42
C TYR A 22 -24.74 1.67 7.43
N HIS A 23 -24.55 0.98 6.30
CA HIS A 23 -25.64 0.77 5.33
C HIS A 23 -26.77 -0.08 5.92
N ARG A 24 -26.45 -1.16 6.64
CA ARG A 24 -27.44 -2.02 7.30
C ARG A 24 -28.29 -1.29 8.31
N SER A 25 -27.69 -0.44 9.13
CA SER A 25 -28.39 0.35 10.15
C SER A 25 -29.41 1.33 9.56
N ARG A 26 -29.21 1.71 8.29
CA ARG A 26 -30.10 2.59 7.53
C ARG A 26 -31.13 1.85 6.69
N GLY A 27 -31.07 0.53 6.66
CA GLY A 27 -31.95 -0.31 5.83
C GLY A 27 -31.50 -0.42 4.36
N ASP A 28 -30.31 0.07 4.02
CA ASP A 28 -29.76 0.09 2.66
C ASP A 28 -29.10 -1.26 2.28
N ASN A 29 -29.82 -2.37 2.54
CA ASN A 29 -29.29 -3.73 2.34
C ASN A 29 -29.10 -4.11 0.86
N HIS A 30 -29.59 -3.31 -0.06
CA HIS A 30 -29.42 -3.50 -1.50
C HIS A 30 -28.04 -3.05 -2.01
N ARG A 31 -27.27 -2.34 -1.19
CA ARG A 31 -25.91 -1.90 -1.54
C ARG A 31 -24.95 -3.06 -1.38
N ASP A 32 -24.71 -3.77 -2.46
CA ASP A 32 -23.90 -4.99 -2.48
C ASP A 32 -22.63 -4.90 -3.34
N LYS A 33 -22.34 -3.70 -3.92
CA LYS A 33 -21.19 -3.47 -4.78
C LYS A 33 -20.13 -2.62 -4.12
N VAL A 34 -18.87 -3.03 -4.30
CA VAL A 34 -17.67 -2.22 -3.98
C VAL A 34 -16.88 -2.02 -5.26
N ILE A 35 -16.58 -0.75 -5.55
CA ILE A 35 -15.80 -0.34 -6.73
C ILE A 35 -14.32 -0.31 -6.36
N VAL A 36 -13.48 -0.87 -7.24
CA VAL A 36 -12.03 -0.96 -7.05
C VAL A 36 -11.34 -0.68 -8.39
N PRO A 37 -10.32 0.20 -8.47
CA PRO A 37 -9.51 0.36 -9.68
C PRO A 37 -8.71 -0.93 -9.99
N ASP A 38 -8.43 -1.19 -11.28
CA ASP A 38 -7.57 -2.30 -11.74
C ASP A 38 -6.12 -2.18 -11.25
N SER A 39 -5.69 -0.97 -10.89
CA SER A 39 -4.38 -0.69 -10.28
C SER A 39 -4.34 -0.92 -8.77
N ALA A 40 -5.47 -1.27 -8.13
CA ALA A 40 -5.53 -1.45 -6.68
C ALA A 40 -4.72 -2.67 -6.22
N HIS A 41 -4.27 -2.62 -4.96
CA HIS A 41 -3.65 -3.78 -4.33
C HIS A 41 -4.67 -4.93 -4.23
N GLY A 42 -4.24 -6.16 -4.51
CA GLY A 42 -5.12 -7.34 -4.52
C GLY A 42 -5.85 -7.62 -3.20
N THR A 43 -5.39 -7.05 -2.09
CA THR A 43 -6.09 -7.17 -0.80
C THR A 43 -7.35 -6.31 -0.71
N ASN A 44 -7.47 -5.24 -1.50
CA ASN A 44 -8.68 -4.40 -1.52
C ASN A 44 -9.90 -5.20 -2.00
N PRO A 45 -9.90 -5.79 -3.21
CA PRO A 45 -11.02 -6.63 -3.64
C PRO A 45 -11.20 -7.86 -2.73
N ALA A 46 -10.12 -8.45 -2.21
CA ALA A 46 -10.23 -9.58 -1.30
C ALA A 46 -10.93 -9.22 0.01
N SER A 47 -10.61 -8.08 0.62
CA SER A 47 -11.24 -7.60 1.86
C SER A 47 -12.73 -7.30 1.66
N ALA A 48 -13.10 -6.68 0.54
CA ALA A 48 -14.50 -6.43 0.20
C ALA A 48 -15.27 -7.73 -0.07
N SER A 49 -14.66 -8.68 -0.79
CA SER A 49 -15.24 -9.99 -1.05
C SER A 49 -15.46 -10.80 0.25
N MET A 50 -14.53 -10.72 1.21
CA MET A 50 -14.68 -11.33 2.54
C MET A 50 -15.87 -10.75 3.32
N CYS A 51 -16.23 -9.51 3.07
CA CYS A 51 -17.44 -8.87 3.61
C CYS A 51 -18.73 -9.24 2.86
N GLY A 52 -18.62 -10.01 1.78
CA GLY A 52 -19.76 -10.48 0.97
C GLY A 52 -20.18 -9.51 -0.14
N TYR A 53 -19.36 -8.52 -0.48
CA TYR A 53 -19.62 -7.60 -1.57
C TYR A 53 -19.23 -8.15 -2.93
N GLN A 54 -19.99 -7.77 -3.96
CA GLN A 54 -19.60 -7.91 -5.34
C GLN A 54 -18.55 -6.85 -5.70
N ILE A 55 -17.47 -7.27 -6.34
CA ILE A 55 -16.41 -6.35 -6.77
C ILE A 55 -16.70 -5.89 -8.19
N ILE A 56 -16.68 -4.58 -8.38
CA ILE A 56 -16.73 -3.94 -9.69
C ILE A 56 -15.38 -3.28 -9.92
N GLU A 57 -14.59 -3.91 -10.79
CA GLU A 57 -13.30 -3.36 -11.20
C GLU A 57 -13.52 -2.32 -12.30
N ILE A 58 -12.87 -1.17 -12.18
CA ILE A 58 -12.86 -0.13 -13.21
C ILE A 58 -11.46 0.02 -13.79
N PRO A 59 -11.35 0.18 -15.12
CA PRO A 59 -10.06 0.28 -15.78
C PRO A 59 -9.36 1.59 -15.46
N SER A 60 -8.04 1.58 -15.64
CA SER A 60 -7.24 2.79 -15.72
C SER A 60 -7.40 3.44 -17.10
N ALA A 61 -7.38 4.77 -17.14
CA ALA A 61 -7.27 5.56 -18.38
C ALA A 61 -5.86 5.42 -19.00
N SER A 62 -5.68 5.95 -20.19
CA SER A 62 -4.40 5.86 -20.92
C SER A 62 -3.21 6.51 -20.21
N ASP A 63 -3.46 7.44 -19.29
CA ASP A 63 -2.45 8.08 -18.45
C ASP A 63 -2.17 7.31 -17.16
N GLY A 64 -2.81 6.15 -16.95
CA GLY A 64 -2.68 5.30 -15.77
C GLY A 64 -3.51 5.75 -14.55
N ARG A 65 -4.31 6.81 -14.67
CA ARG A 65 -5.25 7.25 -13.63
C ARG A 65 -6.61 6.60 -13.81
N LEU A 66 -7.51 6.92 -12.90
CA LEU A 66 -8.88 6.41 -12.92
C LEU A 66 -9.62 6.83 -14.19
N ASP A 67 -10.24 5.87 -14.89
CA ASP A 67 -11.19 6.19 -15.96
C ASP A 67 -12.49 6.73 -15.35
N MET A 68 -12.65 8.04 -15.43
CA MET A 68 -13.81 8.73 -14.84
C MET A 68 -15.13 8.41 -15.53
N ASP A 69 -15.11 8.05 -16.82
CA ASP A 69 -16.32 7.67 -17.55
C ASP A 69 -16.75 6.25 -17.15
N ALA A 70 -15.79 5.34 -17.00
CA ALA A 70 -16.03 4.02 -16.45
C ALA A 70 -16.56 4.10 -15.01
N LEU A 71 -16.00 5.00 -14.18
CA LEU A 71 -16.51 5.23 -12.82
C LEU A 71 -17.97 5.67 -12.84
N ARG A 72 -18.32 6.68 -13.62
CA ARG A 72 -19.71 7.17 -13.73
C ARG A 72 -20.68 6.09 -14.21
N ALA A 73 -20.23 5.21 -15.09
CA ALA A 73 -21.04 4.10 -15.59
C ALA A 73 -21.24 2.97 -14.56
N ALA A 74 -20.27 2.78 -13.65
CA ALA A 74 -20.28 1.72 -12.65
C ALA A 74 -21.01 2.09 -11.36
N VAL A 75 -21.04 3.37 -11.00
CA VAL A 75 -21.64 3.87 -9.75
C VAL A 75 -23.17 3.90 -9.88
N GLY A 76 -23.87 3.30 -8.91
CA GLY A 76 -25.33 3.27 -8.84
C GLY A 76 -25.85 3.29 -7.40
N ASP A 77 -27.16 3.16 -7.24
CA ASP A 77 -27.81 3.08 -5.93
C ASP A 77 -27.47 1.82 -5.14
N ASP A 78 -26.94 0.82 -5.81
CA ASP A 78 -26.42 -0.43 -5.25
C ASP A 78 -24.94 -0.37 -4.83
N THR A 79 -24.27 0.78 -5.05
CA THR A 79 -22.88 1.00 -4.65
C THR A 79 -22.78 1.24 -3.14
N ALA A 80 -22.04 0.36 -2.45
CA ALA A 80 -21.76 0.50 -1.01
C ALA A 80 -20.54 1.36 -0.76
N ALA A 81 -19.46 1.14 -1.51
CA ALA A 81 -18.21 1.85 -1.33
C ALA A 81 -17.34 1.85 -2.59
N MET A 82 -16.37 2.76 -2.60
CA MET A 82 -15.21 2.69 -3.48
C MET A 82 -13.93 2.59 -2.62
N MET A 83 -13.05 1.64 -2.96
CA MET A 83 -11.74 1.48 -2.33
C MET A 83 -10.64 1.95 -3.29
N ILE A 84 -9.80 2.86 -2.83
CA ILE A 84 -8.72 3.40 -3.68
C ILE A 84 -7.48 3.75 -2.85
N THR A 85 -6.32 3.52 -3.44
CA THR A 85 -5.01 3.98 -2.95
C THR A 85 -4.64 5.27 -3.68
N ASN A 86 -4.30 6.33 -2.96
CA ASN A 86 -3.86 7.58 -3.56
C ASN A 86 -2.65 8.19 -2.81
N PRO A 87 -1.44 8.24 -3.43
CA PRO A 87 -1.11 7.86 -4.81
C PRO A 87 -1.32 6.37 -5.09
N SER A 88 -1.55 6.04 -6.36
CA SER A 88 -1.69 4.65 -6.81
C SER A 88 -0.36 3.90 -6.74
N THR A 89 -0.42 2.58 -6.91
CA THR A 89 0.76 1.69 -6.96
C THR A 89 1.64 1.89 -8.20
N MET A 90 1.19 2.71 -9.15
CA MET A 90 2.02 3.17 -10.28
C MET A 90 2.78 4.47 -9.96
N GLY A 91 2.67 4.97 -8.73
CA GLY A 91 3.26 6.23 -8.32
C GLY A 91 2.50 7.47 -8.82
N LEU A 92 1.24 7.33 -9.22
CA LEU A 92 0.44 8.44 -9.77
C LEU A 92 -0.54 8.97 -8.73
N PHE A 93 -0.55 10.29 -8.54
CA PHE A 93 -1.59 10.94 -7.74
C PHE A 93 -2.87 11.07 -8.55
N GLU A 94 -3.99 10.56 -8.01
CA GLU A 94 -5.30 10.70 -8.64
C GLU A 94 -5.82 12.13 -8.44
N THR A 95 -5.70 12.91 -9.48
CA THR A 95 -6.06 14.34 -9.45
C THR A 95 -7.56 14.57 -9.44
N ASN A 96 -8.34 13.62 -9.96
CA ASN A 96 -9.79 13.68 -10.04
C ASN A 96 -10.47 13.10 -8.77
N ILE A 97 -9.70 12.83 -7.70
CA ILE A 97 -10.21 12.15 -6.51
C ILE A 97 -11.39 12.88 -5.85
N ALA A 98 -11.42 14.20 -5.89
CA ALA A 98 -12.52 14.98 -5.34
C ALA A 98 -13.83 14.77 -6.13
N GLU A 99 -13.74 14.71 -7.46
CA GLU A 99 -14.87 14.40 -8.33
C GLU A 99 -15.31 12.94 -8.18
N ALA A 100 -14.37 12.00 -8.14
CA ALA A 100 -14.67 10.59 -7.90
C ALA A 100 -15.41 10.39 -6.57
N SER A 101 -14.93 11.06 -5.51
CA SER A 101 -15.60 11.07 -4.21
C SER A 101 -17.02 11.62 -4.27
N GLN A 102 -17.22 12.73 -4.99
CA GLN A 102 -18.54 13.32 -5.16
C GLN A 102 -19.50 12.36 -5.86
N ILE A 103 -19.08 11.73 -6.96
CA ILE A 103 -19.90 10.74 -7.70
C ILE A 103 -20.36 9.61 -6.80
N VAL A 104 -19.47 9.04 -6.00
CA VAL A 104 -19.78 7.94 -5.08
C VAL A 104 -20.73 8.39 -3.97
N HIS A 105 -20.50 9.57 -3.38
CA HIS A 105 -21.36 10.13 -2.32
C HIS A 105 -22.76 10.49 -2.83
N GLU A 106 -22.89 11.06 -4.01
CA GLU A 106 -24.18 11.40 -4.61
C GLU A 106 -25.04 10.14 -4.85
N ALA A 107 -24.40 9.00 -5.11
CA ALA A 107 -25.08 7.71 -5.17
C ALA A 107 -25.34 7.08 -3.78
N GLY A 108 -24.86 7.69 -2.70
CA GLY A 108 -25.01 7.21 -1.31
C GLY A 108 -23.94 6.21 -0.86
N GLY A 109 -22.93 5.93 -1.67
CA GLY A 109 -21.77 5.11 -1.32
C GLY A 109 -20.79 5.83 -0.39
N GLN A 110 -19.80 5.10 0.12
CA GLN A 110 -18.76 5.60 1.01
C GLN A 110 -17.37 5.48 0.35
N MET A 111 -16.47 6.41 0.66
CA MET A 111 -15.09 6.41 0.16
C MET A 111 -14.13 5.82 1.19
N TYR A 112 -13.39 4.81 0.77
CA TYR A 112 -12.34 4.22 1.58
C TYR A 112 -10.95 4.50 0.99
N TYR A 113 -10.06 5.01 1.82
CA TYR A 113 -8.67 5.30 1.49
C TYR A 113 -7.73 4.20 1.99
N ASP A 114 -7.04 3.56 1.06
CA ASP A 114 -5.90 2.72 1.37
C ASP A 114 -4.67 3.61 1.63
N GLY A 115 -4.28 3.72 2.88
CA GLY A 115 -3.16 4.56 3.32
C GLY A 115 -1.79 3.90 3.22
N ALA A 116 -1.63 2.84 2.41
CA ALA A 116 -0.34 2.19 2.21
C ALA A 116 0.73 3.14 1.69
N ASN A 117 0.35 4.08 0.83
CA ASN A 117 1.23 5.04 0.17
C ASN A 117 1.20 6.45 0.81
N PHE A 118 0.80 6.53 2.08
CA PHE A 118 0.64 7.81 2.78
C PHE A 118 1.96 8.60 2.94
N ASN A 119 3.11 7.94 2.94
CA ASN A 119 4.43 8.56 2.97
C ASN A 119 4.65 9.57 1.82
N ALA A 120 3.99 9.39 0.69
CA ALA A 120 4.10 10.30 -0.45
C ALA A 120 3.39 11.65 -0.24
N ILE A 121 2.43 11.72 0.67
CA ILE A 121 1.53 12.89 0.82
C ILE A 121 1.49 13.48 2.23
N ILE A 122 2.23 12.90 3.17
CA ILE A 122 2.22 13.37 4.56
C ILE A 122 2.64 14.84 4.66
N GLY A 123 1.82 15.64 5.33
CA GLY A 123 2.02 17.08 5.44
C GLY A 123 1.56 17.91 4.22
N LYS A 124 1.20 17.27 3.10
CA LYS A 124 0.75 17.94 1.86
C LYS A 124 -0.76 17.94 1.71
N THR A 125 -1.39 16.81 1.94
CA THR A 125 -2.85 16.67 1.94
C THR A 125 -3.27 15.61 2.96
N ASP A 126 -4.57 15.44 3.13
CA ASP A 126 -5.13 14.42 4.01
C ASP A 126 -6.38 13.77 3.37
N PRO A 127 -6.67 12.51 3.76
CA PRO A 127 -7.81 11.79 3.21
C PRO A 127 -9.15 12.49 3.39
N GLY A 128 -9.35 13.22 4.49
CA GLY A 128 -10.59 13.96 4.76
C GLY A 128 -10.86 15.03 3.71
N ARG A 129 -9.81 15.79 3.31
CA ARG A 129 -9.91 16.82 2.26
C ARG A 129 -10.15 16.24 0.89
N MET A 130 -9.65 15.03 0.63
CA MET A 130 -9.89 14.30 -0.61
C MET A 130 -11.29 13.66 -0.69
N GLY A 131 -12.08 13.73 0.40
CA GLY A 131 -13.45 13.24 0.44
C GLY A 131 -13.63 11.85 1.07
N PHE A 132 -12.58 11.21 1.56
CA PHE A 132 -12.67 9.87 2.14
C PHE A 132 -13.38 9.84 3.49
N ASP A 133 -14.14 8.77 3.74
CA ASP A 133 -14.95 8.54 4.94
C ASP A 133 -14.25 7.60 5.92
N ALA A 134 -13.47 6.68 5.39
CA ALA A 134 -12.65 5.76 6.16
C ALA A 134 -11.24 5.65 5.58
N VAL A 135 -10.26 5.45 6.45
CA VAL A 135 -8.85 5.31 6.08
C VAL A 135 -8.19 4.27 6.98
N HIS A 136 -7.29 3.47 6.41
CA HIS A 136 -6.29 2.78 7.22
C HIS A 136 -4.90 3.36 6.98
N TYR A 137 -4.03 3.19 7.97
CA TYR A 137 -2.61 3.53 7.84
C TYR A 137 -1.76 2.29 8.12
N ASN A 138 -0.69 2.13 7.35
CA ASN A 138 0.31 1.10 7.62
C ASN A 138 1.44 1.70 8.47
N LEU A 139 1.44 1.44 9.79
CA LEU A 139 2.50 1.95 10.66
C LEU A 139 3.87 1.36 10.30
N HIS A 140 3.88 0.17 9.71
CA HIS A 140 5.07 -0.53 9.19
C HIS A 140 5.53 -0.05 7.81
N LYS A 141 4.96 1.00 7.26
CA LYS A 141 5.38 1.70 6.03
C LYS A 141 5.75 3.14 6.35
N THR A 142 4.79 4.05 6.31
CA THR A 142 4.99 5.50 6.49
C THR A 142 5.67 5.88 7.81
N PHE A 143 5.42 5.12 8.91
CA PHE A 143 5.90 5.50 10.24
C PHE A 143 7.09 4.65 10.71
N SER A 144 7.86 4.08 9.79
CA SER A 144 9.13 3.37 10.03
C SER A 144 9.05 2.25 11.07
N GLN A 145 7.90 1.66 11.26
CA GLN A 145 7.78 0.46 12.06
C GLN A 145 8.42 -0.71 11.31
N PRO A 146 9.34 -1.49 11.91
CA PRO A 146 9.94 -2.64 11.24
C PRO A 146 8.89 -3.61 10.69
N HIS A 147 9.01 -4.00 9.43
CA HIS A 147 8.13 -4.98 8.79
C HIS A 147 8.43 -6.42 9.26
N GLY A 148 9.68 -6.69 9.63
CA GLY A 148 10.11 -7.94 10.25
C GLY A 148 9.97 -9.18 9.35
N GLY A 149 9.99 -9.03 8.04
CA GLY A 149 9.85 -10.16 7.12
C GLY A 149 8.48 -10.85 7.19
N GLY A 150 7.41 -10.08 7.34
CA GLY A 150 6.05 -10.56 7.55
C GLY A 150 5.63 -10.62 9.02
N GLY A 151 6.35 -9.90 9.87
CA GLY A 151 6.15 -9.82 11.32
C GLY A 151 5.26 -8.66 11.77
N PRO A 152 5.72 -7.85 12.75
CA PRO A 152 4.87 -6.95 13.52
C PRO A 152 4.33 -5.80 12.68
N GLY A 153 3.12 -5.97 12.12
CA GLY A 153 2.40 -4.92 11.45
C GLY A 153 1.46 -4.15 12.37
N SER A 154 0.85 -3.10 11.83
CA SER A 154 -0.29 -2.39 12.43
C SER A 154 -1.03 -1.61 11.35
N GLY A 155 -2.34 -1.71 11.39
CA GLY A 155 -3.25 -1.09 10.40
C GLY A 155 -4.38 -0.31 11.07
N PRO A 156 -4.08 0.71 11.92
CA PRO A 156 -5.12 1.51 12.54
C PRO A 156 -6.02 2.14 11.50
N ILE A 157 -7.30 2.26 11.83
CA ILE A 157 -8.27 2.96 10.98
C ILE A 157 -8.77 4.23 11.63
N GLY A 158 -9.00 5.24 10.79
CA GLY A 158 -9.74 6.44 11.11
C GLY A 158 -11.00 6.51 10.26
N VAL A 159 -12.07 7.05 10.82
CA VAL A 159 -13.34 7.21 10.12
C VAL A 159 -13.93 8.59 10.41
N LYS A 160 -14.77 9.11 9.50
CA LYS A 160 -15.60 10.27 9.76
C LYS A 160 -16.66 9.99 10.84
N GLU A 161 -17.23 11.04 11.40
CA GLU A 161 -18.15 10.96 12.54
C GLU A 161 -19.30 9.98 12.32
N HIS A 162 -19.93 10.01 11.15
CA HIS A 162 -21.07 9.16 10.83
C HIS A 162 -20.77 7.65 10.80
N LEU A 163 -19.50 7.26 10.74
CA LEU A 163 -19.05 5.88 10.83
C LEU A 163 -18.51 5.50 12.22
N SER A 164 -18.43 6.46 13.16
CA SER A 164 -17.72 6.25 14.43
C SER A 164 -18.40 5.24 15.35
N GLU A 165 -19.72 5.14 15.33
CA GLU A 165 -20.48 4.19 16.13
C GLU A 165 -20.32 2.73 15.71
N PHE A 166 -19.80 2.50 14.49
CA PHE A 166 -19.55 1.13 13.96
C PHE A 166 -18.15 0.62 14.23
N LEU A 167 -17.28 1.45 14.79
CA LEU A 167 -15.89 1.06 15.10
C LEU A 167 -15.83 -0.17 16.01
N PRO A 168 -14.76 -0.98 15.90
CA PRO A 168 -14.52 -2.08 16.82
C PRO A 168 -14.50 -1.63 18.27
N THR A 169 -15.12 -2.41 19.16
CA THR A 169 -15.16 -2.18 20.61
C THR A 169 -14.17 -3.08 21.33
N PRO A 170 -13.60 -2.65 22.50
CA PRO A 170 -13.64 -1.31 23.05
C PRO A 170 -12.61 -0.38 22.39
N ILE A 171 -12.83 0.93 22.52
CA ILE A 171 -11.87 1.97 22.15
C ILE A 171 -11.23 2.56 23.42
N ALA A 172 -10.00 3.09 23.26
CA ALA A 172 -9.38 3.86 24.33
C ALA A 172 -9.98 5.27 24.38
N SER A 173 -10.50 5.64 25.52
CA SER A 173 -11.09 6.96 25.79
C SER A 173 -10.44 7.61 27.00
N ARG A 174 -10.65 8.93 27.14
CA ARG A 174 -10.14 9.67 28.28
C ARG A 174 -11.19 10.66 28.79
N ARG A 175 -11.14 10.93 30.08
CA ARG A 175 -11.85 12.04 30.72
C ARG A 175 -10.95 12.71 31.75
N GLU A 176 -11.32 13.87 32.26
CA GLU A 176 -10.62 14.45 33.37
C GLU A 176 -10.60 13.49 34.56
N SER A 177 -9.45 13.39 35.23
CA SER A 177 -9.29 12.52 36.39
C SER A 177 -10.03 13.10 37.58
N GLN A 178 -10.80 12.26 38.26
CA GLN A 178 -11.46 12.61 39.52
C GLN A 178 -10.51 12.41 40.71
N GLU A 179 -10.89 12.94 41.86
CA GLU A 179 -10.11 12.79 43.10
C GLU A 179 -9.94 11.31 43.47
N GLY A 180 -8.69 10.89 43.69
CA GLY A 180 -8.34 9.48 44.01
C GLY A 180 -8.11 8.55 42.82
N GLU A 181 -8.34 9.02 41.57
CA GLU A 181 -8.08 8.20 40.39
C GLU A 181 -6.63 8.34 39.89
N PRO A 182 -6.08 7.27 39.25
CA PRO A 182 -4.79 7.37 38.59
C PRO A 182 -4.84 8.43 37.45
N LYS A 183 -3.88 9.32 37.46
CA LYS A 183 -3.71 10.29 36.34
C LYS A 183 -2.76 9.72 35.32
N GLY A 184 -3.09 9.93 34.04
CA GLY A 184 -2.17 9.67 32.95
C GLY A 184 -0.87 10.46 33.14
N VAL A 185 0.23 9.95 32.62
CA VAL A 185 1.55 10.57 32.81
C VAL A 185 1.57 11.94 32.11
N GLY A 186 1.51 13.01 32.90
CA GLY A 186 1.77 14.37 32.47
C GLY A 186 0.57 15.17 31.94
N ASP A 187 -0.65 14.62 31.84
CA ASP A 187 -1.79 15.31 31.24
C ASP A 187 -3.03 15.49 32.13
N GLY A 188 -3.06 14.83 33.29
CA GLY A 188 -4.16 14.95 34.25
C GLY A 188 -5.45 14.20 33.87
N PHE A 189 -5.41 13.39 32.80
CA PHE A 189 -6.56 12.59 32.36
C PHE A 189 -6.53 11.17 32.94
N TYR A 190 -7.74 10.60 33.10
CA TYR A 190 -7.97 9.20 33.36
C TYR A 190 -8.29 8.49 32.04
N TYR A 191 -7.58 7.42 31.72
CA TYR A 191 -7.76 6.63 30.50
C TYR A 191 -8.52 5.35 30.84
N PHE A 192 -9.47 4.99 30.00
CA PHE A 192 -10.30 3.79 30.20
C PHE A 192 -10.72 3.19 28.84
N TRP A 193 -11.12 1.94 28.87
CA TRP A 193 -11.73 1.28 27.75
C TRP A 193 -13.21 1.59 27.71
N GLN A 194 -13.65 2.16 26.60
CA GLN A 194 -15.05 2.53 26.38
C GLN A 194 -15.66 1.57 25.38
N ASP A 195 -16.86 1.06 25.67
CA ASP A 195 -17.70 0.38 24.70
C ASP A 195 -18.26 1.41 23.71
N VAL A 196 -18.23 1.09 22.43
CA VAL A 196 -18.74 1.97 21.37
C VAL A 196 -20.27 1.93 21.32
N GLY A 197 -20.89 0.81 21.72
CA GLY A 197 -22.33 0.60 21.69
C GLY A 197 -22.76 -0.57 20.81
N ASP A 198 -24.08 -0.76 20.69
CA ASP A 198 -24.70 -1.90 20.02
C ASP A 198 -24.48 -1.93 18.50
N ASN A 199 -24.19 -0.78 17.90
CA ASN A 199 -23.92 -0.66 16.46
C ASN A 199 -22.47 -1.05 16.08
N SER A 200 -21.60 -1.26 17.07
CA SER A 200 -20.21 -1.68 16.82
C SER A 200 -20.15 -3.01 16.07
N ILE A 201 -19.19 -3.12 15.14
CA ILE A 201 -18.88 -4.40 14.47
C ILE A 201 -18.25 -5.45 15.40
N GLY A 202 -18.09 -5.14 16.69
CA GLY A 202 -17.45 -6.01 17.68
C GLY A 202 -15.93 -5.98 17.60
N LYS A 203 -15.27 -7.02 18.10
CA LYS A 203 -13.81 -7.13 18.04
C LYS A 203 -13.35 -7.71 16.71
N VAL A 204 -12.34 -7.09 16.10
CA VAL A 204 -11.66 -7.63 14.92
C VAL A 204 -10.33 -8.31 15.27
N GLN A 205 -9.89 -8.15 16.53
CA GLN A 205 -8.68 -8.74 17.05
C GLN A 205 -8.86 -9.09 18.53
N GLN A 206 -8.15 -10.11 18.99
CA GLN A 206 -8.18 -10.53 20.40
C GLN A 206 -7.65 -9.44 21.35
N TRP A 207 -6.61 -8.71 20.90
CA TRP A 207 -5.98 -7.61 21.62
C TRP A 207 -6.35 -6.26 20.99
N ASN A 208 -6.13 -5.18 21.70
CA ASN A 208 -6.47 -3.83 21.25
C ASN A 208 -5.36 -3.20 20.37
N GLY A 209 -4.76 -3.99 19.49
CA GLY A 209 -3.73 -3.58 18.55
C GLY A 209 -2.31 -3.95 18.98
N ASN A 210 -1.36 -3.68 18.11
CA ASN A 210 0.07 -3.90 18.36
C ASN A 210 0.67 -2.70 19.11
N ALA A 211 0.66 -2.76 20.45
CA ALA A 211 1.14 -1.65 21.29
C ALA A 211 2.59 -1.25 20.97
N GLY A 212 3.46 -2.23 20.68
CA GLY A 212 4.86 -1.96 20.30
C GLY A 212 4.98 -1.15 19.02
N ALA A 213 4.17 -1.48 18.02
CA ALA A 213 4.11 -0.72 16.74
C ALA A 213 3.59 0.70 16.97
N VAL A 214 2.53 0.85 17.77
CA VAL A 214 1.93 2.15 18.07
C VAL A 214 2.91 3.07 18.81
N VAL A 215 3.63 2.55 19.82
CA VAL A 215 4.63 3.32 20.57
C VAL A 215 5.77 3.79 19.67
N ARG A 216 6.26 2.91 18.78
CA ARG A 216 7.32 3.28 17.82
C ARG A 216 6.86 4.34 16.83
N ALA A 217 5.66 4.18 16.26
CA ALA A 217 5.07 5.18 15.37
C ALA A 217 4.86 6.52 16.10
N TRP A 218 4.43 6.51 17.36
CA TRP A 218 4.32 7.70 18.19
C TRP A 218 5.68 8.38 18.41
N ALA A 219 6.73 7.60 18.73
CA ALA A 219 8.08 8.12 18.92
C ALA A 219 8.63 8.74 17.62
N PHE A 220 8.42 8.08 16.48
CA PHE A 220 8.75 8.58 15.16
C PHE A 220 8.05 9.93 14.89
N TYR A 221 6.74 9.99 15.08
CA TYR A 221 5.95 11.20 14.91
C TYR A 221 6.44 12.35 15.81
N ARG A 222 6.74 12.04 17.08
CA ARG A 222 7.29 13.00 18.04
C ARG A 222 8.68 13.49 17.66
N ARG A 223 9.50 12.61 17.06
CA ARG A 223 10.88 12.95 16.63
C ARG A 223 10.91 13.92 15.46
N TYR A 224 10.04 13.69 14.48
CA TYR A 224 10.00 14.51 13.26
C TYR A 224 9.07 15.73 13.40
N GLY A 225 7.96 15.59 14.09
CA GLY A 225 7.03 16.70 14.30
C GLY A 225 6.64 17.38 12.98
N ARG A 226 6.96 18.67 12.86
CA ARG A 226 6.67 19.45 11.65
C ARG A 226 7.54 19.08 10.44
N ASP A 227 8.65 18.41 10.65
CA ASP A 227 9.54 18.00 9.57
C ASP A 227 9.05 16.74 8.81
N LEU A 228 7.91 16.14 9.21
CA LEU A 228 7.27 15.04 8.49
C LEU A 228 6.95 15.40 7.03
N GLU A 229 6.64 16.65 6.76
CA GLU A 229 6.43 17.13 5.38
C GLU A 229 7.66 16.93 4.51
N LYS A 230 8.86 17.09 5.07
CA LYS A 230 10.11 16.86 4.34
C LYS A 230 10.32 15.40 3.93
N MET A 231 9.72 14.45 4.66
CA MET A 231 9.76 13.04 4.24
C MET A 231 9.10 12.85 2.88
N SER A 232 7.87 13.33 2.72
CA SER A 232 7.16 13.21 1.44
C SER A 232 7.89 13.96 0.32
N GLU A 233 8.44 15.13 0.60
CA GLU A 233 9.24 15.88 -0.37
C GLU A 233 10.47 15.09 -0.84
N HIS A 234 11.22 14.49 0.09
CA HIS A 234 12.41 13.70 -0.26
C HIS A 234 12.02 12.37 -0.94
N ALA A 235 10.96 11.70 -0.51
CA ALA A 235 10.49 10.48 -1.16
C ALA A 235 10.12 10.74 -2.63
N VAL A 236 9.37 11.80 -2.89
CA VAL A 236 8.98 12.20 -4.25
C VAL A 236 10.18 12.67 -5.07
N LEU A 237 11.10 13.46 -4.47
CA LEU A 237 12.32 13.88 -5.14
C LEU A 237 13.19 12.69 -5.53
N ASN A 238 13.44 11.77 -4.62
CA ASN A 238 14.29 10.59 -4.84
C ASN A 238 13.69 9.69 -5.94
N SER A 239 12.38 9.48 -5.93
CA SER A 239 11.68 8.69 -6.95
C SER A 239 11.86 9.30 -8.34
N ASN A 240 11.56 10.59 -8.50
CA ASN A 240 11.71 11.27 -9.78
C ASN A 240 13.17 11.35 -10.25
N TYR A 241 14.11 11.58 -9.31
CA TYR A 241 15.52 11.60 -9.63
C TYR A 241 16.00 10.23 -10.13
N LEU A 242 15.69 9.17 -9.40
CA LEU A 242 16.10 7.82 -9.78
C LEU A 242 15.46 7.38 -11.10
N ARG A 243 14.14 7.62 -11.27
CA ARG A 243 13.45 7.34 -12.52
C ARG A 243 14.11 8.05 -13.69
N HIS A 244 14.40 9.35 -13.54
CA HIS A 244 15.10 10.12 -14.59
C HIS A 244 16.47 9.51 -14.91
N LYS A 245 17.25 9.12 -13.92
CA LYS A 245 18.57 8.50 -14.13
C LYS A 245 18.45 7.15 -14.86
N ILE A 246 17.50 6.32 -14.48
CA ILE A 246 17.27 5.01 -15.12
C ILE A 246 16.82 5.18 -16.59
N MET A 247 15.91 6.12 -16.84
CA MET A 247 15.34 6.34 -18.18
C MET A 247 16.28 7.08 -19.14
N ASN A 248 17.35 7.69 -18.62
CA ASN A 248 18.32 8.44 -19.43
C ASN A 248 19.75 7.92 -19.17
N PRO A 249 20.07 6.70 -19.65
CA PRO A 249 21.40 6.12 -19.50
C PRO A 249 22.45 6.92 -20.29
N GLU A 250 23.71 6.80 -19.83
CA GLU A 250 24.83 7.35 -20.60
C GLU A 250 24.90 6.74 -22.01
N PRO A 251 25.40 7.46 -23.03
CA PRO A 251 25.32 7.04 -24.43
C PRO A 251 25.94 5.67 -24.75
N ASP A 252 27.01 5.31 -24.06
CA ASP A 252 27.68 4.01 -24.21
C ASP A 252 26.86 2.86 -23.60
N VAL A 253 26.08 3.13 -22.57
CA VAL A 253 25.13 2.20 -21.96
C VAL A 253 23.86 2.11 -22.79
N ALA A 254 23.35 3.24 -23.28
CA ALA A 254 22.17 3.28 -24.14
C ALA A 254 22.33 2.42 -25.41
N ALA A 255 23.54 2.33 -25.95
CA ALA A 255 23.83 1.48 -27.11
C ALA A 255 23.71 -0.03 -26.81
N LYS A 256 23.78 -0.43 -25.54
CA LYS A 256 23.67 -1.82 -25.09
C LYS A 256 22.24 -2.18 -24.63
N ILE A 257 21.47 -1.17 -24.23
CA ILE A 257 20.10 -1.32 -23.74
C ILE A 257 19.15 -0.94 -24.89
N ASN A 258 18.65 -1.94 -25.61
CA ASN A 258 17.79 -1.72 -26.78
C ASN A 258 16.43 -1.08 -26.44
N CYS A 259 16.01 -1.18 -25.20
CA CYS A 259 14.75 -0.58 -24.73
C CYS A 259 14.75 -0.44 -23.21
N MET A 260 14.43 0.74 -22.77
CA MET A 260 14.14 1.07 -21.38
C MET A 260 12.68 1.47 -21.31
N PRO A 261 11.78 0.55 -21.01
CA PRO A 261 10.37 0.86 -20.99
C PRO A 261 10.02 1.66 -19.75
N SER A 262 9.11 2.59 -19.91
CA SER A 262 8.42 3.28 -18.83
C SER A 262 6.92 3.14 -19.05
N GLU A 263 6.44 1.92 -19.09
CA GLU A 263 5.01 1.69 -19.12
C GLU A 263 4.45 1.85 -17.71
N GLY A 264 3.21 2.31 -17.62
CA GLY A 264 2.50 2.46 -16.36
C GLY A 264 2.55 3.86 -15.74
N SER A 265 3.43 4.76 -16.20
CA SER A 265 3.33 6.17 -15.86
C SER A 265 3.88 7.04 -16.98
N ASP A 266 3.01 7.45 -17.89
CA ASP A 266 3.32 8.48 -18.89
C ASP A 266 3.38 9.88 -18.28
N ALA A 267 3.11 9.98 -16.98
CA ALA A 267 3.21 11.24 -16.27
C ALA A 267 4.65 11.78 -16.30
N ASP A 268 4.81 13.07 -16.51
CA ASP A 268 6.11 13.74 -16.41
C ASP A 268 6.76 13.57 -15.04
N LEU A 269 5.94 13.52 -13.98
CA LEU A 269 6.35 13.32 -12.59
C LEU A 269 5.56 12.19 -11.94
N VAL A 270 6.25 11.44 -11.09
CA VAL A 270 5.67 10.40 -10.22
C VAL A 270 5.72 10.85 -8.76
N MET A 271 5.02 10.15 -7.90
CA MET A 271 5.08 10.37 -6.45
C MET A 271 6.30 9.64 -5.86
N HIS A 272 6.14 8.82 -4.84
CA HIS A 272 7.23 8.19 -4.10
C HIS A 272 7.80 6.91 -4.74
N GLU A 273 7.11 6.37 -5.72
CA GLU A 273 7.46 5.12 -6.43
C GLU A 273 7.15 5.25 -7.91
N PHE A 274 7.68 4.33 -8.71
CA PHE A 274 7.39 4.22 -10.13
C PHE A 274 7.50 2.78 -10.61
N THR A 275 6.87 2.49 -11.74
CA THR A 275 6.90 1.19 -12.37
C THR A 275 7.73 1.20 -13.65
N LEU A 276 8.39 0.07 -13.91
CA LEU A 276 9.08 -0.22 -15.17
C LEU A 276 8.55 -1.54 -15.72
N SER A 277 8.28 -1.60 -17.02
CA SER A 277 8.03 -2.87 -17.69
C SER A 277 9.32 -3.42 -18.31
N MET A 278 9.63 -4.66 -18.02
CA MET A 278 10.75 -5.37 -18.67
C MET A 278 10.31 -6.15 -19.91
N SER A 279 9.07 -5.95 -20.40
CA SER A 279 8.59 -6.61 -21.62
C SER A 279 9.48 -6.41 -22.84
N PRO A 280 9.97 -5.19 -23.15
CA PRO A 280 10.86 -5.01 -24.29
C PRO A 280 12.20 -5.74 -24.14
N VAL A 281 12.73 -5.82 -22.92
CA VAL A 281 13.97 -6.59 -22.64
C VAL A 281 13.71 -8.07 -22.88
N LYS A 282 12.57 -8.57 -22.41
CA LYS A 282 12.14 -9.96 -22.62
C LYS A 282 11.95 -10.29 -24.10
N GLU A 283 11.36 -9.41 -24.88
CA GLU A 283 11.17 -9.60 -26.31
C GLU A 283 12.50 -9.68 -27.08
N VAL A 284 13.50 -8.92 -26.68
CA VAL A 284 14.81 -8.87 -27.34
C VAL A 284 15.68 -10.08 -27.00
N ASN A 285 15.74 -10.48 -25.74
CA ASN A 285 16.73 -11.47 -25.27
C ASN A 285 16.16 -12.54 -24.32
N GLY A 286 14.85 -12.56 -24.07
CA GLY A 286 14.20 -13.53 -23.20
C GLY A 286 14.35 -13.28 -21.70
N VAL A 287 15.02 -12.20 -21.27
CA VAL A 287 15.22 -11.85 -19.87
C VAL A 287 13.95 -11.24 -19.29
N THR A 288 13.43 -11.82 -18.23
CA THR A 288 12.21 -11.37 -17.54
C THR A 288 12.50 -10.33 -16.45
N GLY A 289 11.47 -9.62 -16.02
CA GLY A 289 11.58 -8.75 -14.83
C GLY A 289 12.08 -9.49 -13.59
N LYS A 290 11.68 -10.76 -13.42
CA LYS A 290 12.18 -11.62 -12.34
C LYS A 290 13.69 -11.86 -12.44
N ASP A 291 14.23 -12.03 -13.63
CA ASP A 291 15.66 -12.26 -13.85
C ASP A 291 16.47 -11.04 -13.46
N VAL A 292 16.04 -9.85 -13.87
CA VAL A 292 16.64 -8.58 -13.48
C VAL A 292 16.60 -8.40 -11.96
N ALA A 293 15.46 -8.60 -11.34
CA ALA A 293 15.30 -8.46 -9.89
C ALA A 293 16.17 -9.46 -9.10
N LYS A 294 16.29 -10.71 -9.57
CA LYS A 294 17.18 -11.71 -8.97
C LYS A 294 18.65 -11.32 -9.12
N ARG A 295 19.02 -10.71 -10.24
CA ARG A 295 20.40 -10.25 -10.43
C ARG A 295 20.73 -9.07 -9.53
N LEU A 296 19.79 -8.15 -9.26
CA LEU A 296 19.99 -7.04 -8.33
C LEU A 296 20.34 -7.52 -6.90
N LEU A 297 19.87 -8.70 -6.48
CA LEU A 297 20.30 -9.30 -5.21
C LEU A 297 21.81 -9.55 -5.16
N ASP A 298 22.42 -9.96 -6.27
CA ASP A 298 23.88 -10.19 -6.36
C ASP A 298 24.67 -8.89 -6.25
N TYR A 299 24.06 -7.75 -6.62
CA TYR A 299 24.62 -6.42 -6.44
C TYR A 299 24.40 -5.85 -5.03
N GLY A 300 23.72 -6.61 -4.16
CA GLY A 300 23.47 -6.24 -2.76
C GLY A 300 22.24 -5.37 -2.55
N TYR A 301 21.39 -5.24 -3.55
CA TYR A 301 20.11 -4.52 -3.43
C TYR A 301 18.98 -5.44 -2.98
N MET A 302 18.00 -4.86 -2.31
CA MET A 302 16.71 -5.50 -2.13
C MET A 302 16.03 -5.59 -3.50
N SER A 303 15.45 -6.75 -3.81
CA SER A 303 14.70 -6.91 -5.06
C SER A 303 13.53 -5.93 -5.11
N PRO A 304 13.32 -5.23 -6.22
CA PRO A 304 12.06 -4.50 -6.47
C PRO A 304 10.86 -5.43 -6.36
N THR A 305 9.68 -4.87 -6.11
CA THR A 305 8.44 -5.64 -6.13
C THR A 305 8.15 -6.12 -7.55
N LEU A 306 7.81 -7.41 -7.66
CA LEU A 306 7.57 -8.09 -8.93
C LEU A 306 6.10 -8.33 -9.18
N TYR A 307 5.70 -8.36 -10.46
CA TYR A 307 4.35 -8.73 -10.92
C TYR A 307 3.23 -7.83 -10.40
N PHE A 308 3.56 -6.67 -9.88
CA PHE A 308 2.58 -5.75 -9.31
C PHE A 308 2.96 -4.28 -9.63
N PRO A 309 2.00 -3.44 -10.05
CA PRO A 309 0.61 -3.77 -10.36
C PRO A 309 0.48 -4.68 -11.59
N GLN A 310 -0.54 -5.56 -11.60
CA GLN A 310 -0.69 -6.59 -12.65
C GLN A 310 -0.96 -6.02 -14.05
N ILE A 311 -1.44 -4.78 -14.12
CA ILE A 311 -1.68 -4.07 -15.38
C ILE A 311 -0.40 -3.70 -16.13
N VAL A 312 0.76 -3.74 -15.46
CA VAL A 312 2.08 -3.51 -16.07
C VAL A 312 2.76 -4.87 -16.28
N PRO A 313 2.90 -5.34 -17.54
CA PRO A 313 3.52 -6.63 -17.82
C PRO A 313 5.01 -6.61 -17.48
N GLU A 314 5.54 -7.72 -16.95
CA GLU A 314 6.94 -7.84 -16.48
C GLU A 314 7.36 -6.73 -15.52
N CYS A 315 6.44 -6.31 -14.65
CA CYS A 315 6.58 -5.14 -13.79
C CYS A 315 7.71 -5.27 -12.78
N LEU A 316 8.49 -4.22 -12.66
CA LEU A 316 9.33 -3.86 -11.54
C LEU A 316 8.79 -2.58 -10.91
N MET A 317 8.34 -2.64 -9.66
CA MET A 317 7.93 -1.45 -8.91
C MET A 317 9.07 -1.04 -7.99
N ILE A 318 9.57 0.18 -8.16
CA ILE A 318 10.75 0.72 -7.48
C ILE A 318 10.34 1.89 -6.60
N GLU A 319 10.65 1.78 -5.31
CA GLU A 319 10.48 2.84 -4.32
C GLU A 319 11.83 3.16 -3.69
N PRO A 320 12.52 4.22 -4.14
CA PRO A 320 13.65 4.78 -3.41
C PRO A 320 13.12 5.60 -2.25
N THR A 321 13.36 5.16 -1.04
CA THR A 321 12.83 5.84 0.15
C THR A 321 13.49 7.20 0.37
N GLU A 322 12.87 8.02 1.22
CA GLU A 322 13.39 9.33 1.63
C GLU A 322 14.75 9.26 2.34
N THR A 323 15.14 8.07 2.79
CA THR A 323 16.42 7.84 3.50
C THR A 323 17.60 7.63 2.57
N GLU A 324 17.37 7.40 1.28
CA GLU A 324 18.44 7.15 0.33
C GLU A 324 19.17 8.43 -0.06
N SER A 325 20.51 8.36 -0.05
CA SER A 325 21.32 9.48 -0.49
C SER A 325 21.45 9.51 -2.02
N LYS A 326 21.79 10.69 -2.55
CA LYS A 326 22.05 10.86 -3.98
C LYS A 326 23.07 9.87 -4.53
N GLU A 327 24.14 9.61 -3.77
CA GLU A 327 25.21 8.68 -4.16
C GLU A 327 24.70 7.25 -4.29
N VAL A 328 23.79 6.84 -3.40
CA VAL A 328 23.13 5.51 -3.45
C VAL A 328 22.25 5.41 -4.67
N LEU A 329 21.46 6.45 -4.96
CA LEU A 329 20.59 6.50 -6.14
C LEU A 329 21.39 6.48 -7.45
N ASP A 330 22.48 7.25 -7.54
CA ASP A 330 23.39 7.26 -8.69
C ASP A 330 24.01 5.87 -8.92
N LYS A 331 24.46 5.23 -7.82
CA LYS A 331 25.02 3.88 -7.90
C LYS A 331 23.96 2.86 -8.33
N PHE A 332 22.75 2.91 -7.78
CA PHE A 332 21.68 2.01 -8.18
C PHE A 332 21.35 2.13 -9.67
N ALA A 333 21.23 3.35 -10.19
CA ALA A 333 20.97 3.56 -11.61
C ALA A 333 22.09 2.99 -12.51
N ALA A 334 23.36 3.21 -12.13
CA ALA A 334 24.50 2.66 -12.84
C ALA A 334 24.52 1.12 -12.82
N ASP A 335 24.28 0.54 -11.65
CA ASP A 335 24.22 -0.93 -11.48
C ASP A 335 23.03 -1.53 -12.23
N PHE A 336 21.88 -0.86 -12.24
CA PHE A 336 20.71 -1.28 -13.01
C PHE A 336 21.00 -1.34 -14.51
N HIS A 337 21.66 -0.32 -15.05
CA HIS A 337 22.13 -0.29 -16.44
C HIS A 337 23.18 -1.38 -16.70
N ALA A 338 24.10 -1.61 -15.78
CA ALA A 338 25.09 -2.69 -15.89
C ALA A 338 24.41 -4.07 -15.96
N VAL A 339 23.43 -4.33 -15.09
CA VAL A 339 22.63 -5.55 -15.10
C VAL A 339 21.96 -5.76 -16.46
N LEU A 340 21.27 -4.76 -17.00
CA LEU A 340 20.61 -4.86 -18.31
C LEU A 340 21.61 -5.07 -19.48
N SER A 341 22.91 -4.79 -19.27
CA SER A 341 23.98 -4.92 -20.26
C SER A 341 24.74 -6.26 -20.15
N GLU A 342 24.44 -7.07 -19.13
CA GLU A 342 25.08 -8.37 -18.93
C GLU A 342 24.60 -9.41 -19.96
N ASP A 343 25.32 -10.52 -20.06
CA ASP A 343 24.89 -11.68 -20.87
C ASP A 343 23.56 -12.24 -20.31
N PRO A 344 22.55 -12.48 -21.13
CA PRO A 344 21.28 -13.05 -20.71
C PRO A 344 21.41 -14.34 -19.88
N GLU A 345 22.43 -15.16 -20.12
CA GLU A 345 22.66 -16.39 -19.35
C GLU A 345 22.99 -16.08 -17.88
N ILE A 346 23.70 -15.00 -17.62
CA ILE A 346 24.02 -14.52 -16.25
C ILE A 346 22.73 -14.14 -15.52
N LEU A 347 21.84 -13.40 -16.18
CA LEU A 347 20.59 -12.94 -15.59
C LEU A 347 19.62 -14.10 -15.34
N THR A 348 19.45 -14.97 -16.32
CA THR A 348 18.49 -16.09 -16.23
C THR A 348 18.89 -17.14 -15.20
N THR A 349 20.17 -17.20 -14.81
CA THR A 349 20.69 -18.09 -13.75
C THR A 349 20.85 -17.42 -12.39
N ALA A 350 20.72 -16.08 -12.30
CA ALA A 350 20.81 -15.33 -11.04
C ALA A 350 19.69 -15.74 -10.04
N PRO A 351 19.93 -15.60 -8.70
CA PRO A 351 21.09 -14.99 -8.04
C PRO A 351 22.26 -15.98 -7.86
N HIS A 352 23.48 -15.46 -7.84
CA HIS A 352 24.70 -16.30 -7.72
C HIS A 352 25.33 -16.22 -6.32
N THR A 353 25.20 -15.09 -5.62
CA THR A 353 25.86 -14.82 -4.35
C THR A 353 25.02 -15.16 -3.12
N THR A 354 23.71 -15.30 -3.28
CA THR A 354 22.78 -15.61 -2.18
C THR A 354 22.86 -17.08 -1.75
N PRO A 355 22.62 -17.40 -0.46
CA PRO A 355 22.58 -18.79 0.03
C PRO A 355 21.54 -19.64 -0.68
N VAL A 356 20.38 -19.06 -0.98
CA VAL A 356 19.29 -19.73 -1.71
C VAL A 356 19.25 -19.17 -3.13
N LYS A 357 19.25 -20.05 -4.09
CA LYS A 357 19.15 -19.72 -5.52
C LYS A 357 17.68 -19.56 -5.94
N ARG A 358 17.33 -19.96 -7.15
CA ARG A 358 15.93 -19.97 -7.59
C ARG A 358 15.19 -21.13 -6.94
N VAL A 359 14.02 -20.83 -6.41
CA VAL A 359 13.09 -21.83 -5.88
C VAL A 359 12.00 -22.12 -6.91
N ASP A 360 11.48 -23.34 -6.90
CA ASP A 360 10.31 -23.71 -7.70
C ASP A 360 9.04 -23.20 -6.99
N GLU A 361 8.68 -21.95 -7.28
CA GLU A 361 7.53 -21.27 -6.68
C GLU A 361 6.21 -21.94 -7.07
N VAL A 362 6.13 -22.49 -8.29
CA VAL A 362 4.92 -23.16 -8.78
C VAL A 362 4.71 -24.48 -8.05
N TRP A 363 5.79 -25.24 -7.89
CA TRP A 363 5.73 -26.49 -7.13
C TRP A 363 5.39 -26.22 -5.67
N ALA A 364 6.05 -25.25 -5.05
CA ALA A 364 5.81 -24.86 -3.66
C ALA A 364 4.35 -24.42 -3.39
N ALA A 365 3.76 -23.64 -4.31
CA ALA A 365 2.37 -23.21 -4.20
C ALA A 365 1.36 -24.36 -4.36
N ARG A 366 1.69 -25.36 -5.19
CA ARG A 366 0.81 -26.52 -5.43
C ARG A 366 0.99 -27.65 -4.42
N ASN A 367 2.16 -27.72 -3.76
CA ASN A 367 2.53 -28.79 -2.84
C ASN A 367 2.88 -28.19 -1.47
N LEU A 368 1.87 -27.74 -0.75
CA LEU A 368 2.05 -27.09 0.54
C LEU A 368 2.53 -28.12 1.58
N ILE A 369 3.77 -27.95 2.05
CA ILE A 369 4.34 -28.70 3.17
C ILE A 369 4.26 -27.78 4.41
N LEU A 370 3.24 -27.97 5.23
CA LEU A 370 2.94 -27.12 6.38
C LEU A 370 3.59 -27.61 7.69
N ARG A 371 4.31 -28.71 7.65
CA ARG A 371 5.01 -29.28 8.80
C ARG A 371 6.44 -29.55 8.43
N HIS A 372 7.37 -29.33 9.35
CA HIS A 372 8.73 -29.84 9.20
C HIS A 372 8.65 -31.37 9.14
N PRO A 373 9.17 -32.00 8.07
CA PRO A 373 9.33 -33.47 8.09
C PRO A 373 10.21 -33.79 9.31
N GLY A 374 9.67 -34.46 10.30
CA GLY A 374 10.48 -34.97 11.40
C GLY A 374 11.62 -35.78 10.83
N ASN A 375 12.74 -35.85 11.52
CA ASN A 375 13.73 -36.86 11.21
C ASN A 375 13.00 -38.21 11.45
N ASP A 376 12.61 -38.88 10.37
CA ASP A 376 12.03 -40.22 10.40
C ASP A 376 13.10 -41.26 10.83
N GLU A 377 13.91 -40.90 11.80
CA GLU A 377 14.87 -41.78 12.48
C GLU A 377 14.62 -41.65 14.01
N ASP A 378 13.48 -42.23 14.45
CA ASP A 378 13.29 -42.75 15.81
C ASP A 378 12.19 -43.82 15.80
#